data_e1e3d69eae9bacffb92a731587402765
#
_entry.id   e1e3d69eae9bacffb92a731587402765
#
_cell.length_a   1.000
_cell.length_b   1.000
_cell.length_c   1.000
_cell.angle_alpha   90.00
_cell.angle_beta   90.00
_cell.angle_gamma   90.00
#
_symmetry.space_group_name_H-M   'P 1'
#
loop_
_entity.id
_entity.type
_entity.pdbx_description
1 polymer ?
#
loop_
_entity_poly.entity_id
_entity_poly.type
_entity_poly.pdbx_seq_one_letter_code
_entity_poly.pdbx_strand_id
1 'polypeptide(L)'
;NLTGPLYLTVFKGEDGSVIDTVDYDPQITGKTASGQKWDISSWGDTFGNRSERYLAAVAYLDGTRPSMVFARGYYTGPEGETGGRTVIATYDLVDGKLVKKWRFDTMDYNNKYIGQGNHSMSAADVDYDGCDELIYGALAIDNDGKPMYSTGLGHGDAQHVSDLDTSRPGLEVYSCHEETQAKYSFEMRDARTGEILVGGEQMGSDNGRGTSDDIDPRYPGCEGWSAAGILTAADGTVISTKYTMPANFLCYWDGDLGREVQDNIYISKWNPEKEKVETIFTASGCTSVNGTKANPSLTADLFGDWREEVMYPLKDGSALRIYTTTTPTSYKIPTLMHDIQYRMHVAYQNDCYNQPTHLSYYLGFDTENVPVPQIYTVGNNEKNPDLAKKSWNINDLYSGEKVELVLDTPTALTNGVPKRVDNDSTDVVPYLDENERTLVPLRFISESFGADVEWVADTQEIKINGDAVTMKIGSNDYTVNNETKTMDTAPILNNDRTMVPLRAIGEALGKIVYYNDKYICISDIDLNMSDDSAISRKSTITSAKVPDKIEVVAINGTGQKYYPNQLDVFAVEASDNDGNVEAGAVDLDINTRWSSYGKSTLTLDLGEEKDVSGVAIAMW
;
A
#
# COMPACT_ATOMS: atom_id res chain seq x y z
N ASN A 1 4.99 -38.25 -2.76
CA ASN A 1 5.78 -39.26 -2.05
C ASN A 1 4.88 -40.02 -1.07
N LEU A 2 4.77 -41.35 -1.22
CA LEU A 2 3.91 -42.16 -0.32
C LEU A 2 4.73 -42.84 0.79
N THR A 3 6.02 -42.91 0.63
CA THR A 3 6.94 -43.57 1.57
C THR A 3 8.34 -42.92 1.43
N GLY A 4 9.07 -42.91 2.49
CA GLY A 4 10.44 -42.39 2.50
C GLY A 4 10.62 -41.30 3.55
N PRO A 5 11.84 -40.98 3.90
CA PRO A 5 12.14 -39.93 4.87
C PRO A 5 11.86 -38.56 4.28
N LEU A 6 11.39 -37.66 5.12
CA LEU A 6 11.21 -36.23 4.84
C LEU A 6 12.19 -35.45 5.71
N TYR A 7 12.76 -34.40 5.16
CA TYR A 7 13.75 -33.57 5.84
C TYR A 7 13.35 -32.10 5.79
N LEU A 8 13.72 -31.36 6.82
CA LEU A 8 13.71 -29.91 6.86
C LEU A 8 15.18 -29.45 6.84
N THR A 9 15.54 -28.64 5.86
CA THR A 9 16.91 -28.15 5.68
C THR A 9 16.91 -26.63 5.59
N VAL A 10 17.82 -25.99 6.34
CA VAL A 10 18.10 -24.56 6.24
C VAL A 10 19.37 -24.36 5.44
N PHE A 11 19.30 -23.49 4.45
CA PHE A 11 20.40 -23.10 3.59
C PHE A 11 20.85 -21.68 3.91
N LYS A 12 22.14 -21.42 3.75
CA LYS A 12 22.70 -20.07 3.81
C LYS A 12 22.29 -19.29 2.55
N GLY A 13 21.67 -18.13 2.73
CA GLY A 13 21.18 -17.33 1.59
C GLY A 13 22.29 -16.80 0.67
N GLU A 14 23.52 -16.65 1.21
CA GLU A 14 24.66 -16.11 0.46
C GLU A 14 25.18 -17.06 -0.62
N ASP A 15 25.26 -18.35 -0.33
CA ASP A 15 25.95 -19.32 -1.18
C ASP A 15 25.21 -20.67 -1.36
N GLY A 16 24.03 -20.82 -0.74
CA GLY A 16 23.23 -22.05 -0.80
C GLY A 16 23.83 -23.25 -0.02
N SER A 17 24.85 -23.02 0.81
CA SER A 17 25.38 -24.08 1.66
C SER A 17 24.39 -24.49 2.72
N VAL A 18 24.38 -25.77 3.10
CA VAL A 18 23.51 -26.27 4.17
C VAL A 18 24.01 -25.79 5.52
N ILE A 19 23.11 -25.17 6.28
CA ILE A 19 23.38 -24.79 7.68
C ILE A 19 23.08 -25.98 8.61
N ASP A 20 21.85 -26.52 8.51
CA ASP A 20 21.42 -27.66 9.31
C ASP A 20 20.30 -28.43 8.59
N THR A 21 20.17 -29.71 8.95
CA THR A 21 19.12 -30.62 8.43
C THR A 21 18.60 -31.47 9.58
N VAL A 22 17.29 -31.53 9.72
CA VAL A 22 16.60 -32.41 10.67
C VAL A 22 15.52 -33.22 9.97
N ASP A 23 15.07 -34.31 10.58
CA ASP A 23 13.91 -35.03 10.10
C ASP A 23 12.67 -34.13 10.17
N TYR A 24 11.89 -34.06 9.08
CA TYR A 24 10.62 -33.33 9.07
C TYR A 24 9.64 -33.97 10.06
N ASP A 25 9.00 -33.18 10.90
CA ASP A 25 8.03 -33.66 11.88
C ASP A 25 6.62 -33.13 11.56
N PRO A 26 5.65 -34.04 11.28
CA PRO A 26 5.78 -35.49 11.33
C PRO A 26 6.18 -36.11 9.99
N GLN A 27 6.77 -37.29 10.03
CA GLN A 27 6.92 -38.14 8.86
C GLN A 27 5.54 -38.60 8.32
N ILE A 28 5.50 -39.11 7.07
CA ILE A 28 4.24 -39.59 6.44
C ILE A 28 3.59 -40.68 7.27
N THR A 29 4.40 -41.59 7.79
CA THR A 29 3.99 -42.72 8.62
C THR A 29 4.76 -42.73 9.94
N GLY A 30 4.17 -43.22 11.00
CA GLY A 30 4.86 -43.26 12.28
C GLY A 30 3.98 -43.73 13.43
N LYS A 31 4.39 -43.35 14.66
CA LYS A 31 3.64 -43.59 15.89
C LYS A 31 3.83 -42.44 16.89
N THR A 32 2.78 -42.15 17.64
CA THR A 32 2.85 -41.21 18.77
C THR A 32 3.68 -41.80 19.92
N ALA A 33 4.01 -40.96 20.91
CA ALA A 33 4.66 -41.42 22.14
C ALA A 33 3.82 -42.46 22.90
N SER A 34 2.49 -42.39 22.79
CA SER A 34 1.55 -43.38 23.36
C SER A 34 1.43 -44.66 22.52
N GLY A 35 2.11 -44.74 21.36
CA GLY A 35 2.11 -45.91 20.49
C GLY A 35 1.00 -45.96 19.45
N GLN A 36 0.12 -44.96 19.35
CA GLN A 36 -0.88 -44.85 18.29
C GLN A 36 -0.16 -44.67 16.95
N LYS A 37 -0.46 -45.53 16.00
CA LYS A 37 0.15 -45.51 14.67
C LYS A 37 -0.63 -44.57 13.74
N TRP A 38 0.07 -43.98 12.81
CA TRP A 38 -0.51 -43.31 11.65
C TRP A 38 0.17 -43.77 10.36
N ASP A 39 -0.56 -43.72 9.29
CA ASP A 39 -0.11 -43.98 7.93
C ASP A 39 -0.69 -42.91 6.98
N ILE A 40 -0.55 -43.13 5.68
CA ILE A 40 -1.00 -42.18 4.67
C ILE A 40 -2.50 -41.89 4.74
N SER A 41 -3.33 -42.87 5.14
CA SER A 41 -4.77 -42.69 5.24
C SER A 41 -5.19 -41.73 6.36
N SER A 42 -4.32 -41.54 7.36
CA SER A 42 -4.55 -40.58 8.46
C SER A 42 -4.60 -39.14 8.00
N TRP A 43 -4.09 -38.84 6.80
CA TRP A 43 -4.11 -37.50 6.20
C TRP A 43 -5.36 -37.22 5.37
N GLY A 44 -6.25 -38.21 5.19
CA GLY A 44 -7.52 -38.04 4.48
C GLY A 44 -7.60 -38.71 3.12
N ASP A 45 -6.51 -39.31 2.61
CA ASP A 45 -6.48 -40.13 1.40
C ASP A 45 -5.35 -41.16 1.43
N THR A 46 -5.33 -42.06 0.45
CA THR A 46 -4.29 -43.11 0.34
C THR A 46 -3.36 -42.95 -0.86
N PHE A 47 -3.52 -41.89 -1.64
CA PHE A 47 -2.75 -41.62 -2.86
C PHE A 47 -1.81 -40.40 -2.74
N GLY A 48 -1.74 -39.78 -1.57
CA GLY A 48 -0.73 -38.78 -1.24
C GLY A 48 -1.10 -37.34 -1.51
N ASN A 49 -2.31 -37.05 -1.99
CA ASN A 49 -2.71 -35.66 -2.23
C ASN A 49 -2.81 -34.90 -0.90
N ARG A 50 -3.54 -35.46 0.08
CA ARG A 50 -3.77 -34.82 1.38
C ARG A 50 -2.51 -34.77 2.24
N SER A 51 -1.68 -35.82 2.19
CA SER A 51 -0.42 -35.90 2.96
C SER A 51 0.70 -34.99 2.43
N GLU A 52 0.60 -34.51 1.19
CA GLU A 52 1.61 -33.63 0.56
C GLU A 52 1.14 -32.15 0.53
N ARG A 53 0.22 -31.77 1.40
CA ARG A 53 -0.25 -30.40 1.55
C ARG A 53 0.51 -29.73 2.69
N TYR A 54 1.41 -28.83 2.32
CA TYR A 54 2.26 -28.08 3.22
C TYR A 54 1.99 -26.60 3.11
N LEU A 55 2.08 -25.90 4.24
CA LEU A 55 2.15 -24.45 4.31
C LEU A 55 3.32 -24.06 5.19
N ALA A 56 3.86 -22.89 4.95
CA ALA A 56 4.84 -22.29 5.84
C ALA A 56 4.44 -20.85 6.18
N ALA A 57 4.90 -20.39 7.34
CA ALA A 57 4.79 -19.01 7.77
C ALA A 57 5.98 -18.63 8.64
N VAL A 58 6.05 -17.36 8.98
CA VAL A 58 6.98 -16.79 9.95
C VAL A 58 6.15 -16.11 11.03
N ALA A 59 6.45 -16.35 12.30
CA ALA A 59 5.71 -15.79 13.42
C ALA A 59 6.66 -15.43 14.57
N TYR A 60 6.35 -14.36 15.31
CA TYR A 60 7.09 -13.96 16.51
C TYR A 60 6.49 -14.62 17.74
N LEU A 61 6.64 -15.96 17.86
CA LEU A 61 6.06 -16.79 18.91
C LEU A 61 6.61 -16.52 20.33
N ASP A 62 7.66 -15.73 20.47
CA ASP A 62 8.21 -15.28 21.76
C ASP A 62 8.34 -13.75 21.83
N GLY A 63 7.72 -13.04 20.89
CA GLY A 63 7.73 -11.58 20.81
C GLY A 63 9.09 -10.93 20.50
N THR A 64 10.16 -11.72 20.35
CA THR A 64 11.52 -11.19 20.22
C THR A 64 12.23 -11.56 18.93
N ARG A 65 11.93 -12.72 18.37
CA ARG A 65 12.55 -13.23 17.14
C ARG A 65 11.55 -14.03 16.32
N PRO A 66 11.76 -14.05 14.98
CA PRO A 66 10.92 -14.84 14.10
C PRO A 66 11.20 -16.34 14.28
N SER A 67 10.14 -17.12 14.37
CA SER A 67 10.17 -18.59 14.33
C SER A 67 9.66 -19.06 12.98
N MET A 68 10.20 -20.16 12.48
CA MET A 68 9.69 -20.86 11.28
C MET A 68 8.49 -21.71 11.68
N VAL A 69 7.41 -21.61 10.92
CA VAL A 69 6.16 -22.36 11.13
C VAL A 69 5.92 -23.25 9.92
N PHE A 70 5.69 -24.55 10.14
CA PHE A 70 5.39 -25.51 9.09
C PHE A 70 4.12 -26.25 9.42
N ALA A 71 3.10 -26.10 8.58
CA ALA A 71 1.85 -26.83 8.69
C ALA A 71 1.78 -27.94 7.65
N ARG A 72 1.14 -29.04 7.98
CA ARG A 72 0.88 -30.16 7.09
C ARG A 72 -0.52 -30.72 7.33
N GLY A 73 -1.28 -30.88 6.24
CA GLY A 73 -2.65 -31.33 6.26
C GLY A 73 -3.61 -30.22 6.71
N TYR A 74 -4.75 -30.13 6.08
CA TYR A 74 -5.81 -29.14 6.41
C TYR A 74 -7.18 -29.53 5.92
N TYR A 75 -7.30 -30.55 5.09
CA TYR A 75 -8.59 -31.03 4.59
C TYR A 75 -9.31 -31.93 5.58
N THR A 76 -10.63 -31.94 5.50
CA THR A 76 -11.42 -33.07 5.98
C THR A 76 -11.14 -34.33 5.14
N GLY A 77 -11.43 -35.50 5.68
CA GLY A 77 -11.48 -36.73 4.88
C GLY A 77 -12.64 -36.70 3.89
N PRO A 78 -12.73 -37.70 2.98
CA PRO A 78 -13.94 -37.92 2.20
C PRO A 78 -15.18 -37.95 3.09
N GLU A 79 -16.34 -37.53 2.57
CA GLU A 79 -17.58 -37.45 3.34
C GLU A 79 -17.82 -38.73 4.17
N GLY A 80 -17.82 -38.56 5.51
CA GLY A 80 -18.07 -39.64 6.47
C GLY A 80 -16.86 -40.48 6.88
N GLU A 81 -15.63 -40.17 6.40
CA GLU A 81 -14.43 -40.88 6.82
C GLU A 81 -13.61 -40.05 7.85
N THR A 82 -13.02 -40.76 8.82
CA THR A 82 -12.10 -40.20 9.82
C THR A 82 -10.72 -40.03 9.18
N GLY A 83 -10.48 -38.90 8.55
CA GLY A 83 -9.18 -38.52 7.97
C GLY A 83 -9.03 -37.02 8.11
N GLY A 84 -7.92 -36.50 7.65
CA GLY A 84 -7.69 -35.04 7.62
C GLY A 84 -6.86 -34.53 8.81
N ARG A 85 -5.89 -35.35 9.28
CA ARG A 85 -4.91 -34.93 10.28
C ARG A 85 -4.27 -33.62 9.89
N THR A 86 -4.19 -32.71 10.84
CA THR A 86 -3.46 -31.44 10.73
C THR A 86 -2.35 -31.42 11.76
N VAL A 87 -1.15 -31.02 11.36
CA VAL A 87 0.00 -30.85 12.25
C VAL A 87 0.67 -29.52 11.93
N ILE A 88 1.01 -28.75 12.97
CA ILE A 88 1.83 -27.55 12.88
C ILE A 88 3.06 -27.79 13.75
N ALA A 89 4.25 -27.62 13.19
CA ALA A 89 5.52 -27.70 13.91
C ALA A 89 6.31 -26.41 13.72
N THR A 90 6.89 -25.91 14.81
CA THR A 90 7.62 -24.65 14.81
C THR A 90 9.06 -24.84 15.19
N TYR A 91 9.95 -24.06 14.57
CA TYR A 91 11.39 -24.16 14.76
C TYR A 91 12.04 -22.78 14.86
N ASP A 92 13.04 -22.69 15.72
CA ASP A 92 14.00 -21.58 15.73
C ASP A 92 15.34 -22.02 15.16
N LEU A 93 16.08 -21.10 14.56
CA LEU A 93 17.49 -21.32 14.22
C LEU A 93 18.35 -20.73 15.33
N VAL A 94 18.89 -21.60 16.20
CA VAL A 94 19.73 -21.22 17.35
C VAL A 94 21.13 -21.74 17.13
N ASP A 95 22.13 -20.87 17.11
CA ASP A 95 23.55 -21.22 16.89
C ASP A 95 23.78 -22.12 15.68
N GLY A 96 23.05 -21.84 14.59
CA GLY A 96 23.13 -22.64 13.34
C GLY A 96 22.48 -24.01 13.43
N LYS A 97 21.57 -24.23 14.38
CA LYS A 97 20.82 -25.47 14.55
C LYS A 97 19.32 -25.21 14.54
N LEU A 98 18.59 -26.09 13.85
CA LEU A 98 17.14 -26.13 13.89
C LEU A 98 16.67 -26.72 15.22
N VAL A 99 16.06 -25.89 16.04
CA VAL A 99 15.52 -26.27 17.36
C VAL A 99 14.00 -26.18 17.31
N LYS A 100 13.33 -27.33 17.48
CA LYS A 100 11.86 -27.35 17.52
C LYS A 100 11.38 -26.71 18.83
N LYS A 101 10.45 -25.74 18.71
CA LYS A 101 9.80 -25.12 19.86
C LYS A 101 8.65 -25.96 20.37
N TRP A 102 7.65 -26.18 19.53
CA TRP A 102 6.48 -26.98 19.87
C TRP A 102 5.87 -27.64 18.60
N ARG A 103 4.93 -28.53 18.83
CA ARG A 103 4.12 -29.17 17.80
C ARG A 103 2.67 -29.26 18.25
N PHE A 104 1.77 -28.73 17.47
CA PHE A 104 0.33 -29.03 17.52
C PHE A 104 0.04 -30.22 16.61
N ASP A 105 -0.79 -31.17 17.06
CA ASP A 105 -1.20 -32.32 16.28
C ASP A 105 -2.64 -32.71 16.68
N THR A 106 -3.54 -32.75 15.70
CA THR A 106 -4.96 -33.08 15.94
C THR A 106 -5.15 -34.45 16.61
N MET A 107 -4.22 -35.38 16.42
CA MET A 107 -4.24 -36.69 17.11
C MET A 107 -4.08 -36.57 18.63
N ASP A 108 -3.36 -35.60 19.12
CA ASP A 108 -3.15 -35.35 20.55
C ASP A 108 -4.44 -34.83 21.24
N TYR A 109 -5.40 -34.37 20.43
CA TYR A 109 -6.71 -33.85 20.89
C TYR A 109 -7.88 -34.75 20.47
N ASN A 110 -7.64 -36.06 20.31
CA ASN A 110 -8.66 -37.01 19.86
C ASN A 110 -9.34 -36.61 18.55
N ASN A 111 -8.60 -36.02 17.64
CA ASN A 111 -9.05 -35.56 16.32
C ASN A 111 -10.17 -34.47 16.36
N LYS A 112 -10.33 -33.78 17.48
CA LYS A 112 -11.34 -32.71 17.64
C LYS A 112 -11.22 -31.58 16.60
N TYR A 113 -10.01 -31.33 16.10
CA TYR A 113 -9.70 -30.18 15.24
C TYR A 113 -9.36 -30.57 13.79
N ILE A 114 -9.68 -31.81 13.37
CA ILE A 114 -9.43 -32.25 12.00
C ILE A 114 -10.24 -31.42 11.00
N GLY A 115 -9.67 -31.19 9.80
CA GLY A 115 -10.35 -30.52 8.70
C GLY A 115 -10.69 -29.06 8.93
N GLN A 116 -10.03 -28.40 9.88
CA GLN A 116 -10.29 -26.99 10.18
C GLN A 116 -9.25 -26.02 9.55
N GLY A 117 -8.26 -26.55 8.88
CA GLY A 117 -7.22 -25.75 8.22
C GLY A 117 -7.67 -25.15 6.90
N ASN A 118 -6.87 -24.22 6.39
CA ASN A 118 -7.13 -23.45 5.17
C ASN A 118 -5.95 -23.60 4.20
N HIS A 119 -6.12 -23.16 2.96
CA HIS A 119 -5.01 -22.98 2.00
C HIS A 119 -4.12 -21.77 2.29
N SER A 120 -4.41 -21.02 3.33
CA SER A 120 -3.61 -19.94 3.86
C SER A 120 -3.51 -20.01 5.38
N MET A 121 -2.51 -19.36 5.95
CA MET A 121 -2.30 -19.23 7.38
C MET A 121 -1.83 -17.81 7.66
N SER A 122 -2.29 -17.23 8.77
CA SER A 122 -1.88 -15.90 9.20
C SER A 122 -1.25 -15.98 10.60
N ALA A 123 -0.15 -15.25 10.78
CA ALA A 123 0.46 -15.00 12.07
C ALA A 123 0.11 -13.57 12.51
N ALA A 124 -0.44 -13.42 13.70
CA ALA A 124 -0.86 -12.13 14.25
C ALA A 124 -0.96 -12.20 15.77
N ASP A 125 -0.60 -11.13 16.48
CA ASP A 125 -0.80 -10.96 17.93
C ASP A 125 -2.27 -10.62 18.18
N VAL A 126 -3.13 -11.65 18.28
CA VAL A 126 -4.60 -11.46 18.36
C VAL A 126 -5.10 -11.25 19.78
N ASP A 127 -4.28 -11.50 20.79
CA ASP A 127 -4.65 -11.30 22.19
C ASP A 127 -3.85 -10.21 22.90
N TYR A 128 -2.90 -9.57 22.15
CA TYR A 128 -2.08 -8.43 22.57
C TYR A 128 -1.12 -8.74 23.72
N ASP A 129 -0.60 -9.97 23.75
CA ASP A 129 0.43 -10.37 24.71
C ASP A 129 1.86 -10.07 24.21
N GLY A 130 1.99 -9.67 22.95
CA GLY A 130 3.24 -9.34 22.27
C GLY A 130 3.86 -10.52 21.54
N CYS A 131 3.16 -11.65 21.44
CA CYS A 131 3.54 -12.82 20.67
C CYS A 131 2.50 -13.08 19.59
N ASP A 132 2.89 -13.72 18.48
CA ASP A 132 1.96 -14.05 17.42
C ASP A 132 1.24 -15.38 17.68
N GLU A 133 -0.06 -15.40 17.46
CA GLU A 133 -0.88 -16.59 17.30
C GLU A 133 -0.93 -17.01 15.83
N LEU A 134 -1.35 -18.26 15.60
CA LEU A 134 -1.54 -18.80 14.27
C LEU A 134 -3.03 -19.00 13.99
N ILE A 135 -3.55 -18.22 13.05
CA ILE A 135 -4.89 -18.41 12.51
C ILE A 135 -4.79 -19.32 11.30
N TYR A 136 -5.40 -20.48 11.38
CA TYR A 136 -5.32 -21.53 10.36
C TYR A 136 -6.73 -22.00 9.95
N GLY A 137 -7.39 -21.25 9.09
CA GLY A 137 -8.78 -21.47 8.71
C GLY A 137 -9.75 -21.29 9.87
N ALA A 138 -10.52 -22.30 10.15
CA ALA A 138 -11.48 -22.33 11.24
C ALA A 138 -10.85 -22.65 12.62
N LEU A 139 -9.52 -22.65 12.73
CA LEU A 139 -8.74 -22.99 13.92
C LEU A 139 -7.77 -21.86 14.28
N ALA A 140 -7.65 -21.54 15.56
CA ALA A 140 -6.58 -20.68 16.08
C ALA A 140 -5.71 -21.45 17.08
N ILE A 141 -4.40 -21.23 17.00
CA ILE A 141 -3.38 -21.86 17.85
C ILE A 141 -2.59 -20.72 18.54
N ASP A 142 -2.52 -20.79 19.85
CA ASP A 142 -1.77 -19.90 20.72
C ASP A 142 -0.25 -20.01 20.46
N ASN A 143 0.48 -18.96 20.76
CA ASN A 143 1.95 -18.88 20.63
C ASN A 143 2.69 -20.06 21.32
N ASP A 144 2.05 -20.71 22.32
CA ASP A 144 2.59 -21.88 23.03
C ASP A 144 2.22 -23.24 22.39
N GLY A 145 1.52 -23.22 21.25
CA GLY A 145 1.11 -24.41 20.51
C GLY A 145 -0.19 -25.05 20.98
N LYS A 146 -0.93 -24.43 21.87
CA LYS A 146 -2.24 -24.92 22.30
C LYS A 146 -3.37 -24.33 21.44
N PRO A 147 -4.43 -25.09 21.20
CA PRO A 147 -5.58 -24.54 20.47
C PRO A 147 -6.33 -23.52 21.34
N MET A 148 -6.52 -22.31 20.81
CA MET A 148 -7.36 -21.28 21.41
C MET A 148 -8.84 -21.63 21.20
N TYR A 149 -9.23 -21.77 19.94
CA TYR A 149 -10.59 -22.12 19.54
C TYR A 149 -10.65 -22.85 18.20
N SER A 150 -11.84 -23.35 17.88
CA SER A 150 -12.23 -23.74 16.52
C SER A 150 -13.69 -23.37 16.32
N THR A 151 -14.00 -22.74 15.18
CA THR A 151 -15.39 -22.41 14.80
C THR A 151 -16.18 -23.64 14.35
N GLY A 152 -15.48 -24.70 13.94
CA GLY A 152 -16.10 -25.92 13.42
C GLY A 152 -16.68 -25.78 12.02
N LEU A 153 -16.36 -24.69 11.30
CA LEU A 153 -16.88 -24.42 9.95
C LEU A 153 -16.14 -25.19 8.85
N GLY A 154 -15.04 -25.87 9.20
CA GLY A 154 -14.30 -26.71 8.28
C GLY A 154 -13.31 -25.97 7.42
N HIS A 155 -12.83 -26.67 6.38
CA HIS A 155 -11.82 -26.20 5.45
C HIS A 155 -12.28 -25.02 4.58
N GLY A 156 -11.35 -24.19 4.17
CA GLY A 156 -11.56 -23.09 3.24
C GLY A 156 -10.32 -22.70 2.46
N ASP A 157 -10.47 -21.82 1.46
CA ASP A 157 -9.42 -21.42 0.53
C ASP A 157 -8.78 -20.06 0.86
N ALA A 158 -9.49 -19.19 1.58
CA ALA A 158 -9.05 -17.84 1.85
C ALA A 158 -9.39 -17.38 3.26
N GLN A 159 -8.46 -16.66 3.89
CA GLN A 159 -8.65 -15.99 5.16
C GLN A 159 -7.81 -14.71 5.22
N HIS A 160 -8.31 -13.73 5.95
CA HIS A 160 -7.69 -12.41 6.10
C HIS A 160 -7.78 -12.01 7.56
N VAL A 161 -6.69 -11.53 8.15
CA VAL A 161 -6.61 -11.12 9.56
C VAL A 161 -6.12 -9.69 9.62
N SER A 162 -6.95 -8.80 10.15
CA SER A 162 -6.65 -7.38 10.36
C SER A 162 -7.66 -6.79 11.34
N ASP A 163 -7.53 -5.53 11.66
CA ASP A 163 -8.58 -4.72 12.26
C ASP A 163 -9.59 -4.38 11.15
N LEU A 164 -10.60 -5.24 10.98
CA LEU A 164 -11.58 -5.15 9.90
C LEU A 164 -12.85 -4.39 10.32
N ASP A 165 -13.17 -4.38 11.62
CA ASP A 165 -14.33 -3.68 12.19
C ASP A 165 -13.87 -2.60 13.18
N THR A 166 -13.68 -1.39 12.70
CA THR A 166 -13.20 -0.24 13.48
C THR A 166 -14.11 0.15 14.65
N SER A 167 -15.32 -0.37 14.73
CA SER A 167 -16.23 -0.16 15.86
C SER A 167 -15.89 -1.02 17.10
N ARG A 168 -14.98 -1.97 16.95
CA ARG A 168 -14.56 -2.92 17.98
C ARG A 168 -13.06 -2.82 18.22
N PRO A 169 -12.60 -3.08 19.45
CA PRO A 169 -11.17 -3.23 19.69
C PRO A 169 -10.74 -4.66 19.34
N GLY A 170 -9.65 -4.80 18.64
CA GLY A 170 -9.06 -6.09 18.33
C GLY A 170 -8.93 -6.36 16.85
N LEU A 171 -8.54 -7.58 16.51
CA LEU A 171 -8.46 -8.03 15.13
C LEU A 171 -9.63 -8.94 14.82
N GLU A 172 -10.06 -8.92 13.57
CA GLU A 172 -11.04 -9.86 13.02
C GLU A 172 -10.39 -10.79 12.00
N VAL A 173 -11.06 -11.88 11.77
CA VAL A 173 -10.77 -12.82 10.68
C VAL A 173 -11.95 -12.84 9.72
N TYR A 174 -11.72 -12.50 8.45
CA TYR A 174 -12.65 -12.83 7.38
C TYR A 174 -12.21 -14.13 6.72
N SER A 175 -13.13 -15.11 6.58
CA SER A 175 -12.81 -16.42 6.03
C SER A 175 -13.94 -17.00 5.19
N CYS A 176 -13.56 -17.77 4.16
CA CYS A 176 -14.47 -18.49 3.28
C CYS A 176 -14.36 -20.00 3.52
N HIS A 177 -15.46 -20.73 3.40
CA HIS A 177 -15.54 -22.15 3.69
C HIS A 177 -16.04 -22.94 2.50
N GLU A 178 -15.39 -24.09 2.23
CA GLU A 178 -15.78 -25.00 1.16
C GLU A 178 -16.81 -26.04 1.59
N GLU A 179 -16.90 -26.30 2.89
CA GLU A 179 -17.75 -27.35 3.44
C GLU A 179 -19.23 -27.01 3.27
N THR A 180 -19.92 -27.73 2.39
CA THR A 180 -21.34 -27.50 2.11
C THR A 180 -22.27 -27.79 3.32
N GLN A 181 -21.74 -28.47 4.34
CA GLN A 181 -22.40 -28.74 5.59
C GLN A 181 -22.16 -27.67 6.68
N ALA A 182 -21.20 -26.74 6.43
CA ALA A 182 -20.95 -25.67 7.37
C ALA A 182 -22.16 -24.76 7.54
N LYS A 183 -22.28 -24.13 8.69
CA LYS A 183 -23.38 -23.21 8.96
C LYS A 183 -23.32 -21.96 8.05
N TYR A 184 -22.11 -21.51 7.74
CA TYR A 184 -21.85 -20.32 6.94
C TYR A 184 -20.91 -20.65 5.76
N SER A 185 -21.12 -20.03 4.61
CA SER A 185 -20.20 -20.11 3.47
C SER A 185 -19.02 -19.15 3.59
N PHE A 186 -19.22 -18.02 4.27
CA PHE A 186 -18.19 -17.10 4.71
C PHE A 186 -18.55 -16.52 6.07
N GLU A 187 -17.57 -16.02 6.78
CA GLU A 187 -17.80 -15.36 8.06
C GLU A 187 -16.75 -14.30 8.37
N MET A 188 -17.11 -13.35 9.22
CA MET A 188 -16.19 -12.51 9.96
C MET A 188 -16.34 -12.84 11.45
N ARG A 189 -15.22 -13.01 12.13
CA ARG A 189 -15.17 -13.36 13.55
C ARG A 189 -14.13 -12.56 14.30
N ASP A 190 -14.33 -12.43 15.59
CA ASP A 190 -13.31 -11.96 16.52
C ASP A 190 -12.10 -12.92 16.49
N ALA A 191 -10.93 -12.40 16.18
CA ALA A 191 -9.73 -13.23 15.96
C ALA A 191 -9.22 -13.90 17.25
N ARG A 192 -9.44 -13.28 18.40
CA ARG A 192 -9.02 -13.80 19.71
C ARG A 192 -9.92 -14.90 20.24
N THR A 193 -11.24 -14.74 20.08
CA THR A 193 -12.22 -15.62 20.74
C THR A 193 -12.87 -16.62 19.81
N GLY A 194 -12.87 -16.37 18.49
CA GLY A 194 -13.58 -17.15 17.49
C GLY A 194 -15.10 -16.89 17.47
N GLU A 195 -15.59 -15.85 18.16
CA GLU A 195 -16.98 -15.44 18.10
C GLU A 195 -17.35 -14.97 16.69
N ILE A 196 -18.37 -15.58 16.09
CA ILE A 196 -18.83 -15.18 14.76
C ILE A 196 -19.65 -13.89 14.87
N LEU A 197 -19.17 -12.84 14.23
CA LEU A 197 -19.78 -11.51 14.19
C LEU A 197 -20.73 -11.38 13.00
N VAL A 198 -20.27 -11.80 11.83
CA VAL A 198 -21.04 -11.81 10.59
C VAL A 198 -20.94 -13.21 9.97
N GLY A 199 -22.03 -13.74 9.44
CA GLY A 199 -22.04 -15.03 8.77
C GLY A 199 -22.94 -15.03 7.54
N GLY A 200 -22.38 -15.38 6.38
CA GLY A 200 -23.11 -15.50 5.13
C GLY A 200 -23.83 -16.85 5.00
N GLU A 201 -25.03 -16.82 4.42
CA GLU A 201 -25.79 -18.05 4.20
C GLU A 201 -24.99 -19.06 3.37
N GLN A 202 -25.21 -20.35 3.66
CA GLN A 202 -24.56 -21.43 2.92
C GLN A 202 -25.05 -21.46 1.48
N MET A 203 -24.11 -21.39 0.52
CA MET A 203 -24.44 -21.38 -0.91
C MET A 203 -24.63 -22.78 -1.52
N GLY A 204 -24.36 -23.84 -0.74
CA GLY A 204 -24.52 -25.24 -1.17
C GLY A 204 -23.46 -25.70 -2.19
N SER A 205 -22.40 -24.95 -2.36
CA SER A 205 -21.26 -25.26 -3.22
C SER A 205 -19.98 -24.66 -2.61
N ASP A 206 -18.83 -25.04 -3.15
CA ASP A 206 -17.53 -24.51 -2.79
C ASP A 206 -17.49 -22.98 -2.91
N ASN A 207 -17.13 -22.29 -1.81
CA ASN A 207 -16.85 -20.87 -1.76
C ASN A 207 -15.34 -20.65 -1.76
N GLY A 208 -14.72 -20.98 -2.88
CA GLY A 208 -13.28 -21.15 -3.02
C GLY A 208 -12.44 -19.88 -2.96
N ARG A 209 -13.04 -18.68 -2.90
CA ARG A 209 -12.29 -17.41 -2.78
C ARG A 209 -13.11 -16.34 -2.08
N GLY A 210 -12.40 -15.53 -1.33
CA GLY A 210 -12.94 -14.35 -0.68
C GLY A 210 -11.81 -13.43 -0.26
N THR A 211 -12.13 -12.18 -0.02
CA THR A 211 -11.19 -11.17 0.47
C THR A 211 -11.94 -10.09 1.26
N SER A 212 -11.22 -9.35 2.08
CA SER A 212 -11.78 -8.28 2.89
C SER A 212 -10.76 -7.17 3.04
N ASP A 213 -11.20 -5.95 2.77
CA ASP A 213 -10.51 -4.71 3.09
C ASP A 213 -11.43 -3.52 2.79
N ASP A 214 -11.00 -2.31 3.12
CA ASP A 214 -11.76 -1.09 2.87
C ASP A 214 -11.69 -0.67 1.39
N ILE A 215 -12.82 -0.78 0.70
CA ILE A 215 -12.96 -0.40 -0.72
C ILE A 215 -14.10 0.59 -0.95
N ASP A 216 -14.97 0.83 0.01
CA ASP A 216 -16.17 1.65 -0.16
C ASP A 216 -16.32 2.72 0.93
N PRO A 217 -15.97 3.98 0.65
CA PRO A 217 -15.95 5.06 1.64
C PRO A 217 -17.33 5.40 2.27
N ARG A 218 -18.40 4.72 1.88
CA ARG A 218 -19.74 4.94 2.42
C ARG A 218 -20.03 4.14 3.69
N TYR A 219 -19.20 3.12 3.97
CA TYR A 219 -19.39 2.21 5.10
C TYR A 219 -18.12 2.20 5.95
N PRO A 220 -18.23 2.31 7.28
CA PRO A 220 -17.07 2.25 8.16
C PRO A 220 -16.45 0.87 8.22
N GLY A 221 -15.12 0.81 8.30
CA GLY A 221 -14.36 -0.43 8.37
C GLY A 221 -14.21 -1.11 7.02
N CYS A 222 -13.95 -2.39 7.02
CA CYS A 222 -13.64 -3.15 5.81
C CYS A 222 -14.86 -3.88 5.25
N GLU A 223 -14.98 -3.88 3.92
CA GLU A 223 -15.92 -4.75 3.24
C GLU A 223 -15.40 -6.18 3.14
N GLY A 224 -16.34 -7.14 3.12
CA GLY A 224 -16.06 -8.54 2.85
C GLY A 224 -16.83 -9.05 1.63
N TRP A 225 -16.17 -9.79 0.74
CA TRP A 225 -16.82 -10.42 -0.41
C TRP A 225 -16.16 -11.73 -0.80
N SER A 226 -16.93 -12.58 -1.45
CA SER A 226 -16.46 -13.91 -1.83
C SER A 226 -17.14 -14.42 -3.09
N ALA A 227 -16.77 -15.62 -3.52
CA ALA A 227 -17.45 -16.31 -4.61
C ALA A 227 -18.96 -16.55 -4.35
N ALA A 228 -19.43 -16.36 -3.12
CA ALA A 228 -20.87 -16.37 -2.80
C ALA A 228 -21.66 -15.20 -3.46
N GLY A 229 -20.97 -14.18 -3.98
CA GLY A 229 -21.59 -13.08 -4.71
C GLY A 229 -22.31 -12.06 -3.82
N ILE A 230 -21.91 -11.96 -2.56
CA ILE A 230 -22.44 -11.01 -1.59
C ILE A 230 -21.30 -10.11 -1.12
N LEU A 231 -21.47 -8.79 -1.22
CA LEU A 231 -20.59 -7.77 -0.65
C LEU A 231 -21.25 -7.26 0.63
N THR A 232 -20.53 -7.34 1.74
CA THR A 232 -21.00 -6.90 3.05
C THR A 232 -20.05 -5.84 3.64
N ALA A 233 -20.60 -4.87 4.37
CA ALA A 233 -19.83 -4.04 5.28
C ALA A 233 -19.40 -4.81 6.53
N ALA A 234 -18.51 -4.24 7.34
CA ALA A 234 -18.00 -4.82 8.57
C ALA A 234 -19.10 -5.22 9.58
N ASP A 235 -20.18 -4.46 9.65
CA ASP A 235 -21.33 -4.75 10.52
C ASP A 235 -22.31 -5.81 9.98
N GLY A 236 -21.99 -6.39 8.80
CA GLY A 236 -22.82 -7.38 8.12
C GLY A 236 -23.92 -6.78 7.24
N THR A 237 -24.00 -5.46 7.11
CA THR A 237 -24.92 -4.82 6.15
C THR A 237 -24.60 -5.28 4.74
N VAL A 238 -25.60 -5.81 4.03
CA VAL A 238 -25.43 -6.22 2.62
C VAL A 238 -25.41 -4.98 1.73
N ILE A 239 -24.27 -4.71 1.13
CA ILE A 239 -24.05 -3.56 0.21
C ILE A 239 -24.56 -3.92 -1.18
N SER A 240 -24.18 -5.09 -1.71
CA SER A 240 -24.60 -5.53 -3.03
C SER A 240 -24.65 -7.06 -3.15
N THR A 241 -25.61 -7.54 -3.95
CA THR A 241 -25.68 -8.94 -4.42
C THR A 241 -25.57 -9.04 -5.94
N LYS A 242 -25.13 -7.96 -6.59
CA LYS A 242 -25.08 -7.85 -8.05
C LYS A 242 -23.72 -7.42 -8.59
N TYR A 243 -22.75 -7.26 -7.70
CA TYR A 243 -21.42 -6.84 -8.09
C TYR A 243 -20.74 -7.87 -9.00
N THR A 244 -19.83 -7.37 -9.85
CA THR A 244 -18.90 -8.18 -10.63
C THR A 244 -17.49 -7.78 -10.21
N MET A 245 -16.91 -8.52 -9.28
CA MET A 245 -15.62 -8.19 -8.69
C MET A 245 -14.86 -9.48 -8.37
N PRO A 246 -13.57 -9.60 -8.74
CA PRO A 246 -12.76 -10.73 -8.32
C PRO A 246 -12.50 -10.69 -6.81
N ALA A 247 -12.23 -11.85 -6.22
CA ALA A 247 -11.96 -12.00 -4.80
C ALA A 247 -10.61 -12.70 -4.57
N ASN A 248 -9.60 -12.38 -5.38
CA ASN A 248 -8.30 -13.04 -5.33
C ASN A 248 -7.25 -12.26 -4.56
N PHE A 249 -7.16 -10.93 -4.78
CA PHE A 249 -6.06 -10.15 -4.24
C PHE A 249 -6.41 -8.66 -4.13
N LEU A 250 -5.60 -7.92 -3.35
CA LEU A 250 -5.73 -6.50 -3.08
C LEU A 250 -4.36 -5.83 -3.06
N CYS A 251 -4.34 -4.51 -3.28
CA CYS A 251 -3.15 -3.68 -3.08
C CYS A 251 -3.52 -2.23 -2.78
N TYR A 252 -2.65 -1.52 -2.06
CA TYR A 252 -2.67 -0.06 -1.98
C TYR A 252 -1.98 0.51 -3.21
N TRP A 253 -2.73 1.03 -4.17
CA TRP A 253 -2.16 1.44 -5.46
C TRP A 253 -2.29 2.92 -5.76
N ASP A 254 -3.45 3.51 -5.57
CA ASP A 254 -3.66 4.90 -5.93
C ASP A 254 -3.31 5.89 -4.79
N GLY A 255 -3.86 7.08 -4.77
CA GLY A 255 -3.47 8.14 -3.84
C GLY A 255 -4.31 8.24 -2.58
N ASP A 256 -5.43 7.51 -2.49
CA ASP A 256 -6.29 7.49 -1.31
C ASP A 256 -6.02 6.28 -0.40
N LEU A 257 -6.74 6.15 0.71
CA LEU A 257 -6.50 5.11 1.71
C LEU A 257 -7.27 3.81 1.46
N GLY A 258 -8.19 3.79 0.50
CA GLY A 258 -8.89 2.57 0.12
C GLY A 258 -7.99 1.62 -0.67
N ARG A 259 -8.28 0.32 -0.61
CA ARG A 259 -7.51 -0.67 -1.38
C ARG A 259 -8.15 -0.96 -2.74
N GLU A 260 -7.30 -1.20 -3.71
CA GLU A 260 -7.69 -1.62 -5.04
C GLU A 260 -7.75 -3.15 -5.12
N VAL A 261 -8.74 -3.62 -5.91
CA VAL A 261 -8.90 -5.04 -6.21
C VAL A 261 -7.91 -5.45 -7.28
N GLN A 262 -7.10 -6.46 -6.97
CA GLN A 262 -6.08 -7.00 -7.87
C GLN A 262 -6.45 -8.41 -8.33
N ASP A 263 -6.42 -8.66 -9.62
CA ASP A 263 -6.67 -9.98 -10.18
C ASP A 263 -5.93 -10.15 -11.50
N ASN A 264 -5.39 -11.33 -11.73
CA ASN A 264 -4.60 -11.63 -12.91
C ASN A 264 -3.46 -10.60 -13.08
N ILE A 265 -3.51 -9.77 -14.13
CA ILE A 265 -2.55 -8.69 -14.39
C ILE A 265 -3.20 -7.30 -14.27
N TYR A 266 -4.37 -7.23 -13.64
CA TYR A 266 -5.17 -6.02 -13.55
C TYR A 266 -5.25 -5.51 -12.11
N ILE A 267 -5.22 -4.19 -11.96
CA ILE A 267 -5.61 -3.50 -10.73
C ILE A 267 -6.83 -2.66 -11.08
N SER A 268 -7.85 -2.75 -10.24
CA SER A 268 -9.15 -2.12 -10.49
C SER A 268 -9.67 -1.50 -9.20
N LYS A 269 -10.29 -0.34 -9.33
CA LYS A 269 -10.93 0.37 -8.22
C LYS A 269 -12.43 0.08 -8.18
N TRP A 270 -12.96 -0.10 -6.99
CA TRP A 270 -14.40 -0.22 -6.77
C TRP A 270 -15.11 1.09 -7.07
N ASN A 271 -16.18 1.02 -7.85
CA ASN A 271 -17.05 2.16 -8.12
C ASN A 271 -18.40 1.92 -7.45
N PRO A 272 -18.67 2.59 -6.32
CA PRO A 272 -19.86 2.34 -5.52
C PRO A 272 -21.18 2.74 -6.20
N GLU A 273 -21.16 3.70 -7.12
CA GLU A 273 -22.36 4.11 -7.86
C GLU A 273 -22.76 3.08 -8.92
N LYS A 274 -21.78 2.40 -9.49
CA LYS A 274 -21.98 1.41 -10.55
C LYS A 274 -21.99 -0.02 -10.03
N GLU A 275 -21.70 -0.23 -8.76
CA GLU A 275 -21.52 -1.54 -8.11
C GLU A 275 -20.61 -2.48 -8.91
N LYS A 276 -19.46 -1.97 -9.37
CA LYS A 276 -18.47 -2.72 -10.16
C LYS A 276 -17.08 -2.16 -9.99
N VAL A 277 -16.09 -2.96 -10.35
CA VAL A 277 -14.69 -2.48 -10.45
C VAL A 277 -14.41 -1.86 -11.82
N GLU A 278 -13.56 -0.85 -11.84
CA GLU A 278 -13.06 -0.18 -13.03
C GLU A 278 -11.53 -0.33 -13.08
N THR A 279 -11.01 -0.91 -14.15
CA THR A 279 -9.58 -1.17 -14.29
C THR A 279 -8.81 0.15 -14.41
N ILE A 280 -7.87 0.36 -13.50
CA ILE A 280 -7.00 1.54 -13.46
C ILE A 280 -5.56 1.23 -13.89
N PHE A 281 -5.14 -0.04 -13.84
CA PHE A 281 -3.82 -0.45 -14.29
C PHE A 281 -3.86 -1.85 -14.92
N THR A 282 -2.96 -2.09 -15.89
CA THR A 282 -2.75 -3.39 -16.55
C THR A 282 -1.27 -3.65 -16.76
N ALA A 283 -0.75 -4.73 -16.18
CA ALA A 283 0.64 -5.18 -16.36
C ALA A 283 0.83 -5.85 -17.73
N SER A 284 0.79 -5.04 -18.81
CA SER A 284 0.90 -5.53 -20.18
C SER A 284 2.22 -6.25 -20.43
N GLY A 285 2.15 -7.38 -21.14
CA GLY A 285 3.33 -8.23 -21.42
C GLY A 285 3.69 -9.20 -20.28
N CYS A 286 3.02 -9.12 -19.15
CA CYS A 286 3.19 -10.01 -18.01
C CYS A 286 2.12 -11.11 -17.95
N THR A 287 2.27 -12.02 -17.00
CA THR A 287 1.28 -13.05 -16.67
C THR A 287 1.17 -13.19 -15.15
N SER A 288 0.03 -13.68 -14.66
CA SER A 288 -0.11 -14.07 -13.27
C SER A 288 0.62 -15.38 -12.98
N VAL A 289 0.93 -15.66 -11.72
CA VAL A 289 1.66 -16.89 -11.35
C VAL A 289 0.74 -18.08 -11.16
N ASN A 290 -0.42 -18.00 -10.70
CA ASN A 290 -1.36 -19.11 -10.52
C ASN A 290 -2.54 -18.99 -11.49
N GLY A 291 -2.70 -19.93 -12.40
CA GLY A 291 -3.70 -19.83 -13.47
C GLY A 291 -5.14 -19.74 -12.99
N THR A 292 -5.51 -20.47 -11.94
CA THR A 292 -6.89 -20.47 -11.41
C THR A 292 -7.12 -19.43 -10.32
N LYS A 293 -6.10 -19.06 -9.60
CA LYS A 293 -6.16 -18.07 -8.50
C LYS A 293 -5.56 -16.73 -8.93
N ALA A 294 -4.94 -16.65 -10.09
CA ALA A 294 -4.54 -15.45 -10.83
C ALA A 294 -3.84 -14.35 -9.99
N ASN A 295 -2.83 -14.75 -9.22
CA ASN A 295 -2.12 -13.88 -8.29
C ASN A 295 -0.88 -13.21 -8.93
N PRO A 296 -0.38 -12.10 -8.37
CA PRO A 296 0.96 -11.59 -8.65
C PRO A 296 2.05 -12.51 -8.10
N SER A 297 3.31 -12.30 -8.49
CA SER A 297 4.46 -12.95 -7.83
C SER A 297 4.68 -12.40 -6.43
N LEU A 298 4.47 -11.09 -6.26
CA LEU A 298 4.56 -10.39 -4.97
C LEU A 298 3.80 -9.08 -5.07
N THR A 299 3.14 -8.69 -3.99
CA THR A 299 2.61 -7.34 -3.76
C THR A 299 3.03 -6.91 -2.36
N ALA A 300 3.75 -5.80 -2.27
CA ALA A 300 4.24 -5.25 -1.00
C ALA A 300 4.74 -3.83 -1.18
N ASP A 301 4.77 -3.05 -0.11
CA ASP A 301 5.44 -1.76 -0.03
C ASP A 301 6.97 -1.96 -0.03
N LEU A 302 7.55 -2.12 -1.23
CA LEU A 302 8.98 -2.39 -1.43
C LEU A 302 9.83 -1.13 -1.41
N PHE A 303 9.26 0.02 -1.80
CA PHE A 303 9.98 1.29 -1.90
C PHE A 303 9.76 2.21 -0.71
N GLY A 304 8.88 1.83 0.22
CA GLY A 304 8.73 2.49 1.51
C GLY A 304 7.91 3.78 1.46
N ASP A 305 7.01 3.90 0.51
CA ASP A 305 6.12 5.05 0.38
C ASP A 305 4.66 4.74 0.78
N TRP A 306 4.44 3.63 1.48
CA TRP A 306 3.22 2.99 1.96
C TRP A 306 2.35 2.34 0.87
N ARG A 307 2.45 2.78 -0.37
CA ARG A 307 1.76 2.13 -1.47
C ARG A 307 2.53 0.90 -1.92
N GLU A 308 1.80 -0.09 -2.42
CA GLU A 308 2.39 -1.39 -2.70
C GLU A 308 2.86 -1.48 -4.15
N GLU A 309 4.10 -1.93 -4.34
CA GLU A 309 4.59 -2.38 -5.63
C GLU A 309 4.01 -3.76 -5.96
N VAL A 310 3.78 -3.97 -7.26
CA VAL A 310 3.29 -5.25 -7.77
C VAL A 310 4.30 -5.88 -8.71
N MET A 311 4.60 -7.16 -8.49
CA MET A 311 5.59 -7.89 -9.25
C MET A 311 4.95 -9.00 -10.07
N TYR A 312 5.26 -9.04 -11.36
CA TYR A 312 4.78 -10.06 -12.29
C TYR A 312 5.91 -10.64 -13.14
N PRO A 313 5.89 -11.93 -13.48
CA PRO A 313 6.78 -12.49 -14.48
C PRO A 313 6.37 -12.02 -15.88
N LEU A 314 7.37 -11.78 -16.74
CA LEU A 314 7.11 -11.61 -18.16
C LEU A 314 6.54 -12.89 -18.78
N LYS A 315 5.72 -12.78 -19.82
CA LYS A 315 5.09 -13.93 -20.50
C LYS A 315 6.09 -14.94 -21.04
N ASP A 316 7.30 -14.50 -21.40
CA ASP A 316 8.39 -15.35 -21.90
C ASP A 316 9.24 -15.96 -20.77
N GLY A 317 8.97 -15.60 -19.51
CA GLY A 317 9.69 -16.08 -18.34
C GLY A 317 11.12 -15.54 -18.18
N SER A 318 11.51 -14.53 -18.96
CA SER A 318 12.88 -14.01 -18.97
C SER A 318 13.21 -13.12 -17.77
N ALA A 319 12.19 -12.47 -17.16
CA ALA A 319 12.38 -11.54 -16.04
C ALA A 319 11.14 -11.43 -15.16
N LEU A 320 11.34 -10.89 -13.97
CA LEU A 320 10.29 -10.31 -13.13
C LEU A 320 10.24 -8.80 -13.36
N ARG A 321 9.05 -8.27 -13.50
CA ARG A 321 8.81 -6.84 -13.64
C ARG A 321 8.11 -6.31 -12.42
N ILE A 322 8.68 -5.27 -11.82
CA ILE A 322 8.10 -4.54 -10.69
C ILE A 322 7.44 -3.29 -11.25
N TYR A 323 6.21 -3.05 -10.83
CA TYR A 323 5.49 -1.83 -11.13
C TYR A 323 5.28 -1.05 -9.84
N THR A 324 5.50 0.25 -9.90
CA THR A 324 5.14 1.23 -8.88
C THR A 324 4.14 2.21 -9.46
N THR A 325 3.27 2.75 -8.63
CA THR A 325 2.33 3.78 -9.06
C THR A 325 3.03 5.12 -9.25
N THR A 326 2.53 5.91 -10.20
CA THR A 326 2.94 7.31 -10.37
C THR A 326 1.85 8.29 -9.94
N THR A 327 0.75 7.78 -9.40
CA THR A 327 -0.35 8.60 -8.88
C THR A 327 0.13 9.34 -7.65
N PRO A 328 0.03 10.67 -7.61
CA PRO A 328 0.37 11.43 -6.40
C PRO A 328 -0.54 11.06 -5.24
N THR A 329 0.01 11.04 -4.03
CA THR A 329 -0.77 10.94 -2.80
C THR A 329 -0.49 12.12 -1.88
N SER A 330 -1.49 12.52 -1.12
CA SER A 330 -1.37 13.54 -0.07
C SER A 330 -0.97 12.97 1.29
N TYR A 331 -0.93 11.65 1.42
CA TYR A 331 -0.58 10.97 2.67
C TYR A 331 0.92 10.65 2.73
N LYS A 332 1.54 10.87 3.90
CA LYS A 332 2.94 10.55 4.20
C LYS A 332 3.02 9.53 5.33
N ILE A 333 2.41 8.39 5.09
CA ILE A 333 2.39 7.28 6.04
C ILE A 333 3.77 6.61 6.05
N PRO A 334 4.28 6.18 7.21
CA PRO A 334 5.49 5.35 7.26
C PRO A 334 5.32 4.07 6.46
N THR A 335 6.44 3.53 5.97
CA THR A 335 6.39 2.26 5.25
C THR A 335 5.64 1.18 6.04
N LEU A 336 4.75 0.48 5.36
CA LEU A 336 3.96 -0.61 5.93
C LEU A 336 4.84 -1.76 6.46
N MET A 337 6.08 -1.86 5.95
CA MET A 337 7.08 -2.84 6.42
C MET A 337 7.53 -2.62 7.88
N HIS A 338 7.16 -1.51 8.52
CA HIS A 338 7.36 -1.34 9.96
C HIS A 338 6.35 -2.13 10.80
N ASP A 339 5.19 -2.44 10.26
CA ASP A 339 4.26 -3.35 10.89
C ASP A 339 4.77 -4.79 10.81
N ILE A 340 4.87 -5.46 11.98
CA ILE A 340 5.43 -6.81 12.08
C ILE A 340 4.53 -7.80 11.33
N GLN A 341 3.22 -7.72 11.52
CA GLN A 341 2.27 -8.60 10.86
C GLN A 341 2.38 -8.47 9.33
N TYR A 342 2.34 -7.24 8.82
CA TYR A 342 2.49 -6.98 7.38
C TYR A 342 3.79 -7.56 6.82
N ARG A 343 4.92 -7.28 7.49
CA ARG A 343 6.23 -7.77 7.06
C ARG A 343 6.31 -9.30 7.06
N MET A 344 5.69 -9.97 8.03
CA MET A 344 5.62 -11.44 8.05
C MET A 344 4.73 -11.95 6.92
N HIS A 345 3.58 -11.33 6.67
CA HIS A 345 2.73 -11.68 5.53
C HIS A 345 3.46 -11.54 4.20
N VAL A 346 4.29 -10.49 4.01
CA VAL A 346 5.17 -10.36 2.83
C VAL A 346 6.15 -11.54 2.74
N ALA A 347 6.75 -11.94 3.86
CA ALA A 347 7.78 -13.00 3.88
C ALA A 347 7.22 -14.37 3.45
N TYR A 348 5.96 -14.69 3.77
CA TYR A 348 5.35 -15.98 3.42
C TYR A 348 4.19 -15.88 2.42
N GLN A 349 4.03 -14.75 1.73
CA GLN A 349 2.93 -14.51 0.79
C GLN A 349 2.78 -15.62 -0.26
N ASN A 350 3.86 -16.27 -0.65
CA ASN A 350 3.89 -17.30 -1.71
C ASN A 350 3.92 -18.75 -1.19
N ASP A 351 3.78 -18.97 0.11
CA ASP A 351 3.96 -20.31 0.71
C ASP A 351 2.73 -21.21 0.63
N CYS A 352 1.65 -20.73 0.03
CA CYS A 352 0.40 -21.47 -0.23
C CYS A 352 -0.40 -20.76 -1.32
N TYR A 353 -1.73 -20.70 -1.25
CA TYR A 353 -2.47 -19.78 -2.09
C TYR A 353 -2.14 -18.36 -1.66
N ASN A 354 -1.50 -17.59 -2.55
CA ASN A 354 -1.16 -16.20 -2.26
C ASN A 354 -2.38 -15.44 -1.77
N GLN A 355 -2.19 -14.70 -0.69
CA GLN A 355 -3.18 -13.79 -0.13
C GLN A 355 -2.57 -12.38 -0.06
N PRO A 356 -3.39 -11.33 -0.14
CA PRO A 356 -2.91 -9.97 0.10
C PRO A 356 -2.34 -9.88 1.53
N THR A 357 -1.34 -9.04 1.68
CA THR A 357 -0.79 -8.67 2.98
C THR A 357 -1.81 -7.87 3.78
N HIS A 358 -1.84 -8.03 5.09
CA HIS A 358 -2.69 -7.24 5.98
C HIS A 358 -1.87 -6.65 7.13
N LEU A 359 -2.27 -5.45 7.55
CA LEU A 359 -1.71 -4.74 8.69
C LEU A 359 -2.30 -5.26 10.01
N SER A 360 -1.59 -5.03 11.11
CA SER A 360 -2.10 -5.26 12.47
C SER A 360 -3.03 -4.14 12.96
N TYR A 361 -3.33 -3.18 12.10
CA TYR A 361 -4.20 -2.03 12.38
C TYR A 361 -4.98 -1.65 11.12
N TYR A 362 -6.08 -0.97 11.31
CA TYR A 362 -6.89 -0.46 10.19
C TYR A 362 -6.19 0.68 9.45
N LEU A 363 -6.13 0.58 8.14
CA LEU A 363 -5.75 1.65 7.23
C LEU A 363 -6.75 1.68 6.06
N GLY A 364 -7.62 2.67 6.06
CA GLY A 364 -8.72 2.81 5.11
C GLY A 364 -9.30 4.22 5.18
N PHE A 365 -10.47 4.43 4.58
CA PHE A 365 -11.09 5.74 4.45
C PHE A 365 -11.44 6.39 5.81
N ASP A 366 -11.72 5.59 6.83
CA ASP A 366 -12.09 6.06 8.17
C ASP A 366 -10.91 6.09 9.14
N THR A 367 -9.67 5.97 8.66
CA THR A 367 -8.48 5.99 9.53
C THR A 367 -8.39 7.30 10.29
N GLU A 368 -8.44 7.23 11.61
CA GLU A 368 -8.18 8.38 12.48
C GLU A 368 -6.72 8.44 12.94
N ASN A 369 -6.11 7.28 13.19
CA ASN A 369 -4.78 7.19 13.76
C ASN A 369 -3.96 6.07 13.12
N VAL A 370 -2.67 6.31 12.95
CA VAL A 370 -1.69 5.35 12.46
C VAL A 370 -0.66 5.09 13.57
N PRO A 371 -0.30 3.84 13.88
CA PRO A 371 0.71 3.52 14.90
C PRO A 371 2.06 4.17 14.60
N VAL A 372 2.71 4.72 15.62
CA VAL A 372 4.09 5.22 15.49
C VAL A 372 5.04 4.03 15.45
N PRO A 373 5.80 3.83 14.35
CA PRO A 373 6.74 2.73 14.28
C PRO A 373 7.90 2.92 15.24
N GLN A 374 8.29 1.84 15.90
CA GLN A 374 9.46 1.82 16.78
C GLN A 374 10.73 1.66 15.95
N ILE A 375 11.27 2.77 15.46
CA ILE A 375 12.47 2.79 14.63
C ILE A 375 13.70 3.08 15.47
N TYR A 376 14.75 2.27 15.29
CA TYR A 376 16.07 2.48 15.85
C TYR A 376 17.09 2.63 14.73
N THR A 377 17.91 3.67 14.80
CA THR A 377 19.02 3.84 13.85
C THR A 377 20.17 2.92 14.22
N VAL A 378 20.68 2.14 13.27
CA VAL A 378 21.85 1.28 13.47
C VAL A 378 23.05 2.13 13.90
N GLY A 379 23.65 1.79 15.06
CA GLY A 379 24.81 2.49 15.62
C GLY A 379 24.47 3.74 16.44
N ASN A 380 23.22 4.14 16.50
CA ASN A 380 22.74 5.18 17.41
C ASN A 380 21.65 4.59 18.32
N ASN A 381 21.95 4.49 19.62
CA ASN A 381 20.98 4.00 20.61
C ASN A 381 20.01 5.09 21.09
N GLU A 382 19.97 6.25 20.42
CA GLU A 382 18.98 7.27 20.72
C GLU A 382 17.59 6.78 20.29
N LYS A 383 16.69 6.72 21.24
CA LYS A 383 15.29 6.41 20.99
C LYS A 383 14.69 7.52 20.13
N ASN A 384 13.89 7.14 19.16
CA ASN A 384 13.03 8.09 18.44
C ASN A 384 12.28 8.94 19.49
N PRO A 385 12.37 10.29 19.46
CA PRO A 385 11.65 11.15 20.41
C PRO A 385 10.13 10.97 20.35
N ASP A 386 9.59 10.47 19.23
CA ASP A 386 8.17 10.17 19.07
C ASP A 386 7.72 8.84 19.71
N LEU A 387 8.66 8.02 20.23
CA LEU A 387 8.31 6.77 20.93
C LEU A 387 7.41 6.97 22.17
N ALA A 388 7.26 8.20 22.67
CA ALA A 388 6.27 8.52 23.69
C ALA A 388 4.84 8.56 23.15
N LYS A 389 4.67 8.72 21.82
CA LYS A 389 3.39 8.66 21.13
C LYS A 389 3.13 7.23 20.69
N LYS A 390 1.94 6.72 20.95
CA LYS A 390 1.51 5.40 20.45
C LYS A 390 1.00 5.45 19.03
N SER A 391 0.51 6.62 18.60
CA SER A 391 -0.05 6.85 17.25
C SER A 391 0.12 8.30 16.83
N TRP A 392 0.10 8.53 15.52
CA TRP A 392 -0.10 9.85 14.92
C TRP A 392 -1.54 9.97 14.44
N ASN A 393 -2.11 11.16 14.58
CA ASN A 393 -3.37 11.45 13.89
C ASN A 393 -3.13 11.46 12.38
N ILE A 394 -4.04 10.91 11.60
CA ILE A 394 -3.89 10.82 10.13
C ILE A 394 -3.76 12.21 9.49
N ASN A 395 -4.38 13.23 10.06
CA ASN A 395 -4.24 14.61 9.58
C ASN A 395 -2.81 15.16 9.76
N ASP A 396 -2.04 14.66 10.73
CA ASP A 396 -0.62 15.01 10.88
C ASP A 396 0.23 14.42 9.76
N LEU A 397 -0.22 13.31 9.17
CA LEU A 397 0.41 12.60 8.06
C LEU A 397 -0.15 13.02 6.70
N TYR A 398 -1.24 13.78 6.68
CA TYR A 398 -1.83 14.31 5.46
C TYR A 398 -1.14 15.61 5.08
N SER A 399 -0.44 15.59 3.97
CA SER A 399 0.23 16.80 3.47
C SER A 399 -0.69 17.70 2.64
N GLY A 400 -1.84 17.20 2.20
CA GLY A 400 -2.83 17.89 1.40
C GLY A 400 -2.26 18.65 0.19
N GLU A 401 -3.11 19.14 -0.69
CA GLU A 401 -2.68 20.18 -1.62
C GLU A 401 -2.57 21.50 -0.87
N LYS A 402 -1.37 22.07 -0.88
CA LYS A 402 -1.12 23.35 -0.22
C LYS A 402 -0.17 24.24 -1.00
N VAL A 403 -0.44 25.52 -0.92
CA VAL A 403 0.42 26.58 -1.41
C VAL A 403 0.83 27.46 -0.24
N GLU A 404 2.12 27.59 -0.04
CA GLU A 404 2.71 28.37 1.04
C GLU A 404 3.49 29.55 0.45
N LEU A 405 3.19 30.75 0.93
CA LEU A 405 3.76 31.99 0.45
C LEU A 405 4.23 32.85 1.62
N VAL A 406 5.12 33.79 1.33
CA VAL A 406 5.53 34.83 2.26
C VAL A 406 5.37 36.18 1.55
N LEU A 407 4.80 37.17 2.23
CA LEU A 407 4.68 38.51 1.68
C LEU A 407 6.03 39.05 1.25
N ASP A 408 6.04 39.80 0.17
CA ASP A 408 7.22 40.45 -0.41
C ASP A 408 8.31 39.46 -0.89
N THR A 409 7.91 38.20 -1.16
CA THR A 409 8.84 37.13 -1.55
C THR A 409 8.40 36.48 -2.87
N PRO A 410 9.32 36.37 -3.87
CA PRO A 410 9.00 35.81 -5.18
C PRO A 410 9.02 34.26 -5.21
N THR A 411 9.30 33.64 -4.08
CA THR A 411 9.36 32.18 -3.92
C THR A 411 8.18 31.71 -3.09
N ALA A 412 7.62 30.59 -3.47
CA ALA A 412 6.55 29.88 -2.78
C ALA A 412 6.90 28.40 -2.65
N LEU A 413 6.16 27.66 -1.84
CA LEU A 413 6.18 26.21 -1.85
C LEU A 413 4.80 25.69 -2.33
N THR A 414 4.81 24.83 -3.34
CA THR A 414 3.63 24.07 -3.74
C THR A 414 3.86 22.62 -3.35
N ASN A 415 3.06 22.11 -2.42
CA ASN A 415 3.24 20.76 -1.85
C ASN A 415 4.68 20.54 -1.35
N GLY A 416 5.28 21.54 -0.72
CA GLY A 416 6.63 21.50 -0.19
C GLY A 416 7.76 21.72 -1.21
N VAL A 417 7.44 21.83 -2.51
CA VAL A 417 8.42 22.05 -3.57
C VAL A 417 8.57 23.55 -3.84
N PRO A 418 9.80 24.12 -3.78
CA PRO A 418 10.03 25.51 -4.12
C PRO A 418 9.68 25.83 -5.57
N LYS A 419 8.90 26.89 -5.77
CA LYS A 419 8.52 27.43 -7.08
C LYS A 419 8.62 28.95 -7.08
N ARG A 420 8.82 29.55 -8.25
CA ARG A 420 8.61 30.98 -8.41
C ARG A 420 7.14 31.31 -8.45
N VAL A 421 6.75 32.38 -7.79
CA VAL A 421 5.37 32.92 -7.84
C VAL A 421 5.02 33.37 -9.27
N ASP A 422 6.00 33.89 -9.99
CA ASP A 422 5.91 34.18 -11.43
C ASP A 422 7.23 33.79 -12.11
N ASN A 423 7.12 33.04 -13.21
CA ASN A 423 8.30 32.54 -13.93
C ASN A 423 9.04 33.62 -14.73
N ASP A 424 8.36 34.72 -15.05
CA ASP A 424 8.90 35.77 -15.91
C ASP A 424 9.40 37.00 -15.13
N SER A 425 8.95 37.17 -13.86
CA SER A 425 9.29 38.34 -13.06
C SER A 425 9.41 38.02 -11.57
N THR A 426 10.48 38.44 -10.96
CA THR A 426 10.67 38.41 -9.49
C THR A 426 9.96 39.55 -8.76
N ASP A 427 9.41 40.52 -9.48
CA ASP A 427 8.66 41.65 -8.90
C ASP A 427 7.19 41.31 -8.63
N VAL A 428 6.72 40.13 -9.09
CA VAL A 428 5.40 39.62 -8.81
C VAL A 428 5.45 38.83 -7.51
N VAL A 429 4.97 39.44 -6.46
CA VAL A 429 4.99 38.90 -5.09
C VAL A 429 3.64 39.09 -4.41
N PRO A 430 3.26 38.27 -3.43
CA PRO A 430 2.17 38.57 -2.52
C PRO A 430 2.49 39.83 -1.71
N TYR A 431 1.52 40.73 -1.53
CA TYR A 431 1.77 41.95 -0.77
C TYR A 431 0.50 42.47 -0.06
N LEU A 432 0.66 43.46 0.84
CA LEU A 432 -0.45 44.18 1.43
C LEU A 432 -0.77 45.45 0.59
N ASP A 433 -2.05 45.65 0.28
CA ASP A 433 -2.50 46.89 -0.33
C ASP A 433 -2.55 48.07 0.71
N GLU A 434 -2.94 49.25 0.27
CA GLU A 434 -3.03 50.45 1.11
C GLU A 434 -4.07 50.32 2.25
N ASN A 435 -4.97 49.32 2.18
CA ASN A 435 -5.99 49.02 3.16
C ASN A 435 -5.62 47.81 4.04
N GLU A 436 -4.34 47.39 4.01
CA GLU A 436 -3.83 46.24 4.73
C GLU A 436 -4.54 44.90 4.32
N ARG A 437 -4.96 44.79 3.06
CA ARG A 437 -5.51 43.56 2.49
C ARG A 437 -4.41 42.80 1.73
N THR A 438 -4.33 41.51 1.99
CA THR A 438 -3.37 40.64 1.29
C THR A 438 -3.84 40.38 -0.13
N LEU A 439 -3.04 40.76 -1.10
CA LEU A 439 -3.21 40.45 -2.52
C LEU A 439 -2.20 39.38 -2.95
N VAL A 440 -2.70 38.40 -3.69
CA VAL A 440 -1.91 37.26 -4.18
C VAL A 440 -2.08 37.10 -5.69
N PRO A 441 -1.07 36.59 -6.41
CA PRO A 441 -1.14 36.36 -7.85
C PRO A 441 -2.16 35.26 -8.16
N LEU A 442 -3.24 35.62 -8.83
CA LEU A 442 -4.37 34.73 -9.13
C LEU A 442 -3.96 33.46 -9.84
N ARG A 443 -3.24 33.61 -10.96
CA ARG A 443 -2.88 32.47 -11.81
C ARG A 443 -2.02 31.46 -11.06
N PHE A 444 -1.02 31.93 -10.33
CA PHE A 444 -0.16 31.06 -9.55
C PHE A 444 -0.96 30.23 -8.53
N ILE A 445 -1.86 30.87 -7.79
CA ILE A 445 -2.69 30.16 -6.80
C ILE A 445 -3.62 29.15 -7.49
N SER A 446 -4.36 29.59 -8.50
CA SER A 446 -5.35 28.75 -9.17
C SER A 446 -4.72 27.54 -9.86
N GLU A 447 -3.66 27.74 -10.65
CA GLU A 447 -2.96 26.66 -11.35
C GLU A 447 -2.24 25.72 -10.37
N SER A 448 -1.81 26.20 -9.20
CA SER A 448 -1.21 25.35 -8.16
C SER A 448 -2.19 24.35 -7.58
N PHE A 449 -3.50 24.59 -7.69
CA PHE A 449 -4.59 23.69 -7.33
C PHE A 449 -5.28 23.08 -8.56
N GLY A 450 -4.61 23.05 -9.70
CA GLY A 450 -5.11 22.42 -10.93
C GLY A 450 -6.28 23.12 -11.61
N ALA A 451 -6.57 24.38 -11.24
CA ALA A 451 -7.65 25.15 -11.86
C ALA A 451 -7.19 25.87 -13.12
N ASP A 452 -7.99 25.81 -14.18
CA ASP A 452 -7.79 26.58 -15.41
C ASP A 452 -8.16 28.06 -15.22
N VAL A 453 -7.31 28.98 -15.72
CA VAL A 453 -7.53 30.42 -15.65
C VAL A 453 -7.57 31.03 -17.04
N GLU A 454 -8.70 31.60 -17.40
CA GLU A 454 -8.91 32.35 -18.64
C GLU A 454 -9.01 33.85 -18.36
N TRP A 455 -8.32 34.65 -19.16
CA TRP A 455 -8.41 36.10 -19.15
C TRP A 455 -9.18 36.60 -20.38
N VAL A 456 -10.32 37.28 -20.15
CA VAL A 456 -11.14 37.90 -21.20
C VAL A 456 -10.78 39.38 -21.31
N ALA A 457 -9.92 39.73 -22.24
CA ALA A 457 -9.33 41.06 -22.35
C ALA A 457 -10.36 42.18 -22.60
N ASP A 458 -11.38 41.94 -23.41
CA ASP A 458 -12.40 42.94 -23.81
C ASP A 458 -13.27 43.37 -22.63
N THR A 459 -13.54 42.50 -21.69
CA THR A 459 -14.39 42.76 -20.52
C THR A 459 -13.60 42.91 -19.23
N GLN A 460 -12.29 42.64 -19.26
CA GLN A 460 -11.40 42.55 -18.10
C GLN A 460 -11.91 41.53 -17.05
N GLU A 461 -12.50 40.47 -17.52
CA GLU A 461 -12.99 39.38 -16.69
C GLU A 461 -11.98 38.25 -16.60
N ILE A 462 -11.99 37.62 -15.43
CA ILE A 462 -11.23 36.42 -15.12
C ILE A 462 -12.23 35.28 -14.93
N LYS A 463 -12.01 34.17 -15.61
CA LYS A 463 -12.78 32.95 -15.45
C LYS A 463 -11.89 31.84 -14.93
N ILE A 464 -12.36 31.09 -13.93
CA ILE A 464 -11.65 29.96 -13.35
C ILE A 464 -12.52 28.73 -13.53
N ASN A 465 -11.96 27.65 -14.10
CA ASN A 465 -12.67 26.43 -14.48
C ASN A 465 -13.93 26.76 -15.32
N GLY A 466 -13.72 27.52 -16.40
CA GLY A 466 -14.79 28.11 -17.20
C GLY A 466 -15.54 29.19 -16.42
N ASP A 467 -16.86 29.07 -16.29
CA ASP A 467 -17.71 30.05 -15.58
C ASP A 467 -17.97 29.63 -14.11
N ALA A 468 -17.27 28.64 -13.56
CA ALA A 468 -17.45 28.22 -12.16
C ALA A 468 -17.13 29.37 -11.18
N VAL A 469 -16.07 30.14 -11.48
CA VAL A 469 -15.78 31.38 -10.78
C VAL A 469 -15.54 32.49 -11.80
N THR A 470 -16.19 33.64 -11.63
CA THR A 470 -15.98 34.82 -12.47
C THR A 470 -15.66 36.02 -11.61
N MET A 471 -14.54 36.70 -11.89
CA MET A 471 -14.11 37.94 -11.26
C MET A 471 -13.86 39.00 -12.31
N LYS A 472 -13.85 40.28 -11.92
CA LYS A 472 -13.58 41.38 -12.81
C LYS A 472 -12.63 42.39 -12.17
N ILE A 473 -11.66 42.87 -12.92
CA ILE A 473 -10.75 43.94 -12.47
C ILE A 473 -11.57 45.17 -12.04
N GLY A 474 -11.27 45.68 -10.84
CA GLY A 474 -11.92 46.85 -10.26
C GLY A 474 -13.33 46.60 -9.72
N SER A 475 -13.85 45.40 -9.73
CA SER A 475 -15.14 45.05 -9.13
C SER A 475 -14.95 44.26 -7.84
N ASN A 476 -15.68 44.66 -6.80
CA ASN A 476 -15.73 43.90 -5.55
C ASN A 476 -16.67 42.71 -5.62
N ASP A 477 -17.56 42.66 -6.62
CA ASP A 477 -18.48 41.54 -6.79
C ASP A 477 -17.84 40.46 -7.71
N TYR A 478 -17.99 39.19 -7.31
CA TYR A 478 -17.56 38.01 -8.05
C TYR A 478 -18.63 36.90 -7.95
N THR A 479 -18.59 35.93 -8.82
CA THR A 479 -19.53 34.81 -8.76
C THR A 479 -18.81 33.50 -8.51
N VAL A 480 -19.43 32.62 -7.74
CA VAL A 480 -19.03 31.22 -7.54
C VAL A 480 -20.26 30.35 -7.81
N ASN A 481 -20.20 29.47 -8.80
CA ASN A 481 -21.33 28.62 -9.21
C ASN A 481 -22.65 29.40 -9.40
N ASN A 482 -22.56 30.55 -10.07
CA ASN A 482 -23.67 31.50 -10.31
C ASN A 482 -24.21 32.23 -9.06
N GLU A 483 -23.60 32.09 -7.90
CA GLU A 483 -23.92 32.88 -6.71
C GLU A 483 -23.01 34.09 -6.62
N THR A 484 -23.59 35.29 -6.49
CA THR A 484 -22.81 36.53 -6.33
C THR A 484 -22.34 36.66 -4.89
N LYS A 485 -21.03 36.90 -4.74
CA LYS A 485 -20.34 37.21 -3.49
C LYS A 485 -19.64 38.56 -3.60
N THR A 486 -19.27 39.15 -2.48
CA THR A 486 -18.59 40.44 -2.44
C THR A 486 -17.30 40.30 -1.64
N MET A 487 -16.19 40.78 -2.20
CA MET A 487 -14.89 40.84 -1.57
C MET A 487 -14.58 42.22 -1.02
N ASP A 488 -13.72 42.30 -0.04
CA ASP A 488 -13.40 43.55 0.69
C ASP A 488 -12.44 44.48 -0.09
N THR A 489 -11.74 44.00 -1.10
CA THR A 489 -11.00 44.80 -2.08
C THR A 489 -11.09 44.15 -3.46
N ALA A 490 -11.07 44.95 -4.52
CA ALA A 490 -11.27 44.45 -5.88
C ALA A 490 -9.96 43.84 -6.45
N PRO A 491 -10.04 42.88 -7.41
CA PRO A 491 -8.91 42.45 -8.18
C PRO A 491 -8.29 43.61 -8.96
N ILE A 492 -6.97 43.65 -9.01
CA ILE A 492 -6.21 44.70 -9.73
C ILE A 492 -5.15 44.10 -10.63
N LEU A 493 -4.68 44.87 -11.59
CA LEU A 493 -3.48 44.58 -12.35
C LEU A 493 -2.28 45.25 -11.68
N ASN A 494 -1.27 44.45 -11.36
CA ASN A 494 0.02 44.93 -10.86
C ASN A 494 1.14 44.15 -11.57
N ASN A 495 2.12 44.88 -12.15
CA ASN A 495 3.19 44.30 -12.97
C ASN A 495 2.64 43.34 -14.07
N ASP A 496 1.56 43.75 -14.75
CA ASP A 496 0.88 42.98 -15.79
C ASP A 496 0.36 41.61 -15.32
N ARG A 497 0.16 41.43 -14.02
CA ARG A 497 -0.45 40.23 -13.41
C ARG A 497 -1.69 40.60 -12.61
N THR A 498 -2.66 39.74 -12.67
CA THR A 498 -3.88 39.86 -11.88
C THR A 498 -3.60 39.48 -10.43
N MET A 499 -3.79 40.43 -9.54
CA MET A 499 -3.71 40.26 -8.09
C MET A 499 -5.12 40.24 -7.50
N VAL A 500 -5.39 39.27 -6.64
CA VAL A 500 -6.71 39.07 -6.03
C VAL A 500 -6.61 39.00 -4.50
N PRO A 501 -7.67 39.40 -3.78
CA PRO A 501 -7.69 39.25 -2.33
C PRO A 501 -7.55 37.77 -1.93
N LEU A 502 -6.63 37.50 -1.03
CA LEU A 502 -6.29 36.15 -0.55
C LEU A 502 -7.54 35.35 -0.10
N ARG A 503 -8.41 35.99 0.69
CA ARG A 503 -9.63 35.33 1.18
C ARG A 503 -10.59 34.98 0.05
N ALA A 504 -10.79 35.92 -0.88
CA ALA A 504 -11.72 35.70 -2.00
C ALA A 504 -11.30 34.55 -2.89
N ILE A 505 -10.00 34.42 -3.20
CA ILE A 505 -9.50 33.28 -4.01
C ILE A 505 -9.56 31.96 -3.23
N GLY A 506 -9.24 31.97 -1.94
CA GLY A 506 -9.38 30.79 -1.09
C GLY A 506 -10.82 30.27 -1.05
N GLU A 507 -11.79 31.16 -0.78
CA GLU A 507 -13.21 30.81 -0.79
C GLU A 507 -13.71 30.37 -2.18
N ALA A 508 -13.25 31.02 -3.25
CA ALA A 508 -13.65 30.69 -4.61
C ALA A 508 -13.18 29.28 -5.03
N LEU A 509 -12.02 28.87 -4.55
CA LEU A 509 -11.45 27.54 -4.80
C LEU A 509 -11.87 26.49 -3.74
N GLY A 510 -12.68 26.88 -2.76
CA GLY A 510 -13.08 25.99 -1.66
C GLY A 510 -11.92 25.59 -0.73
N LYS A 511 -10.88 26.44 -0.62
CA LYS A 511 -9.68 26.17 0.17
C LYS A 511 -9.69 26.92 1.48
N ILE A 512 -8.98 26.39 2.46
CA ILE A 512 -8.78 27.02 3.77
C ILE A 512 -7.56 27.93 3.69
N VAL A 513 -7.65 29.11 4.31
CA VAL A 513 -6.57 30.09 4.31
C VAL A 513 -6.10 30.32 5.74
N TYR A 514 -4.81 30.07 5.98
CA TYR A 514 -4.12 30.45 7.20
C TYR A 514 -3.18 31.63 6.92
N TYR A 515 -3.16 32.63 7.80
CA TYR A 515 -2.28 33.78 7.74
C TYR A 515 -1.72 34.10 9.12
N ASN A 516 -0.40 34.21 9.22
CA ASN A 516 0.28 34.66 10.43
C ASN A 516 1.62 35.34 10.08
N ASP A 517 1.84 36.56 10.54
CA ASP A 517 3.09 37.32 10.43
C ASP A 517 3.77 37.19 9.04
N LYS A 518 3.06 37.61 7.98
CA LYS A 518 3.49 37.54 6.58
C LYS A 518 3.53 36.15 5.95
N TYR A 519 3.37 35.06 6.72
CA TYR A 519 3.26 33.73 6.17
C TYR A 519 1.80 33.43 5.80
N ILE A 520 1.62 32.84 4.63
CA ILE A 520 0.32 32.44 4.07
C ILE A 520 0.38 30.95 3.77
N CYS A 521 -0.63 30.22 4.17
CA CYS A 521 -0.87 28.85 3.73
C CYS A 521 -2.29 28.73 3.19
N ILE A 522 -2.44 28.27 1.97
CA ILE A 522 -3.72 27.92 1.35
C ILE A 522 -3.71 26.39 1.20
N SER A 523 -4.73 25.72 1.70
CA SER A 523 -4.80 24.24 1.70
C SER A 523 -6.23 23.75 1.54
N ASP A 524 -6.37 22.52 1.13
CA ASP A 524 -7.69 21.85 1.02
C ASP A 524 -8.22 21.34 2.36
N ILE A 525 -7.37 21.25 3.38
CA ILE A 525 -7.76 20.88 4.75
C ILE A 525 -7.23 21.89 5.77
N ASP A 526 -7.81 21.89 6.99
CA ASP A 526 -7.27 22.64 8.12
C ASP A 526 -6.02 21.93 8.67
N LEU A 527 -4.87 22.53 8.45
CA LEU A 527 -3.57 21.99 8.88
C LEU A 527 -3.25 22.23 10.36
N ASN A 528 -4.16 22.85 11.12
CA ASN A 528 -3.95 23.20 12.53
C ASN A 528 -2.59 23.87 12.79
N MET A 529 -2.19 24.79 11.93
CA MET A 529 -0.87 25.42 11.94
C MET A 529 -0.64 26.18 13.25
N SER A 530 0.49 25.88 13.91
CA SER A 530 0.96 26.66 15.05
C SER A 530 1.82 27.84 14.61
N ASP A 531 1.95 28.85 15.48
CA ASP A 531 2.83 30.00 15.23
C ASP A 531 4.30 29.59 15.03
N ASP A 532 4.77 28.60 15.80
CA ASP A 532 6.13 28.07 15.65
C ASP A 532 6.33 27.37 14.28
N SER A 533 5.31 26.64 13.83
CA SER A 533 5.31 26.03 12.50
C SER A 533 5.34 27.10 11.40
N ALA A 534 4.55 28.16 11.52
CA ALA A 534 4.52 29.26 10.58
C ALA A 534 5.88 29.97 10.50
N ILE A 535 6.55 30.22 11.62
CA ILE A 535 7.89 30.82 11.68
C ILE A 535 8.92 29.93 10.96
N SER A 536 8.92 28.64 11.23
CA SER A 536 9.83 27.68 10.59
C SER A 536 9.60 27.64 9.07
N ARG A 537 8.34 27.55 8.62
CA ARG A 537 7.97 27.51 7.20
C ARG A 537 8.33 28.81 6.48
N LYS A 538 8.13 29.95 7.10
CA LYS A 538 8.54 31.26 6.57
C LYS A 538 10.04 31.30 6.30
N SER A 539 10.88 30.83 7.24
CA SER A 539 12.32 30.73 7.05
C SER A 539 12.68 29.80 5.88
N THR A 540 12.00 28.66 5.75
CA THR A 540 12.20 27.72 4.64
C THR A 540 11.92 28.39 3.29
N ILE A 541 10.80 29.11 3.14
CA ILE A 541 10.41 29.77 1.90
C ILE A 541 11.40 30.89 1.53
N THR A 542 11.77 31.73 2.49
CA THR A 542 12.66 32.88 2.24
C THR A 542 14.09 32.47 1.93
N SER A 543 14.52 31.29 2.38
CA SER A 543 15.84 30.73 2.08
C SER A 543 15.87 29.79 0.87
N ALA A 544 14.70 29.41 0.35
CA ALA A 544 14.59 28.48 -0.76
C ALA A 544 15.18 29.09 -2.04
N LYS A 545 15.99 28.31 -2.72
CA LYS A 545 16.51 28.66 -4.05
C LYS A 545 15.64 27.98 -5.09
N VAL A 546 15.02 28.77 -5.95
CA VAL A 546 14.37 28.28 -7.15
C VAL A 546 15.36 28.45 -8.29
N PRO A 547 15.72 27.39 -9.01
CA PRO A 547 16.61 27.49 -10.16
C PRO A 547 16.06 28.49 -11.19
N ASP A 548 16.94 29.23 -11.84
CA ASP A 548 16.54 30.10 -12.94
C ASP A 548 15.89 29.26 -14.04
N LYS A 549 14.73 29.70 -14.44
CA LYS A 549 13.82 29.19 -15.48
C LYS A 549 14.16 27.82 -16.08
N ILE A 550 13.45 26.79 -15.62
CA ILE A 550 13.40 25.50 -16.32
C ILE A 550 12.37 25.66 -17.45
N GLU A 551 12.82 25.93 -18.67
CA GLU A 551 11.97 25.79 -19.84
C GLU A 551 11.86 24.32 -20.20
N VAL A 552 10.70 23.74 -19.97
CA VAL A 552 10.37 22.43 -20.53
C VAL A 552 9.95 22.65 -21.99
N VAL A 553 10.86 22.42 -22.92
CA VAL A 553 10.53 22.45 -24.34
C VAL A 553 9.98 21.06 -24.71
N ALA A 554 8.69 20.98 -24.98
CA ALA A 554 8.13 19.78 -25.62
C ALA A 554 8.59 19.75 -27.08
N ILE A 555 9.40 18.75 -27.45
CA ILE A 555 9.77 18.55 -28.85
C ILE A 555 8.79 17.58 -29.50
N ASN A 556 8.03 18.13 -30.43
CA ASN A 556 7.35 17.48 -31.56
C ASN A 556 6.88 16.02 -31.34
N GLY A 557 5.81 15.85 -30.58
CA GLY A 557 4.99 14.64 -30.66
C GLY A 557 5.59 13.34 -30.11
N THR A 558 6.80 13.36 -29.55
CA THR A 558 7.48 12.18 -29.02
C THR A 558 7.37 12.03 -27.49
N GLY A 559 6.79 13.01 -26.79
CA GLY A 559 6.65 12.99 -25.33
C GLY A 559 7.96 13.22 -24.55
N GLN A 560 9.06 13.52 -25.22
CA GLN A 560 10.33 13.82 -24.56
C GLN A 560 10.33 15.19 -23.87
N LYS A 561 10.73 15.22 -22.60
CA LYS A 561 10.98 16.45 -21.85
C LYS A 561 12.48 16.76 -21.88
N TYR A 562 12.85 17.93 -22.36
CA TYR A 562 14.21 18.44 -22.26
C TYR A 562 14.32 19.41 -21.09
N TYR A 563 15.44 19.34 -20.42
CA TYR A 563 15.79 20.27 -19.35
C TYR A 563 16.71 21.33 -19.94
N PRO A 564 16.33 22.61 -20.00
CA PRO A 564 17.11 23.67 -20.69
C PRO A 564 18.46 23.94 -20.05
N ASN A 565 18.68 23.49 -18.81
CA ASN A 565 19.98 23.57 -18.13
C ASN A 565 20.71 22.21 -18.12
N GLN A 566 20.38 21.35 -19.08
CA GLN A 566 21.08 20.07 -19.22
C GLN A 566 22.55 20.37 -19.50
N LEU A 567 23.42 19.74 -18.72
CA LEU A 567 24.87 19.84 -18.94
C LEU A 567 25.22 18.99 -20.16
N ASP A 568 26.06 19.58 -21.03
CA ASP A 568 26.62 18.85 -22.14
C ASP A 568 27.57 17.76 -21.63
N VAL A 569 27.42 16.55 -22.15
CA VAL A 569 28.32 15.44 -21.89
C VAL A 569 29.48 15.55 -22.90
N PHE A 570 30.69 15.77 -22.40
CA PHE A 570 31.89 15.91 -23.23
C PHE A 570 32.35 14.54 -23.75
N ALA A 571 32.29 13.52 -22.89
CA ALA A 571 32.57 12.13 -23.27
C ALA A 571 31.71 11.16 -22.46
N VAL A 572 31.44 10.01 -23.04
CA VAL A 572 30.72 8.92 -22.40
C VAL A 572 31.46 7.60 -22.60
N GLU A 573 31.62 6.84 -21.54
CA GLU A 573 32.26 5.51 -21.56
C GLU A 573 31.40 4.52 -20.78
N ALA A 574 31.27 3.31 -21.30
CA ALA A 574 30.63 2.21 -20.62
C ALA A 574 31.61 1.05 -20.40
N SER A 575 31.49 0.36 -19.27
CA SER A 575 32.30 -0.83 -18.98
C SER A 575 31.91 -2.03 -19.84
N ASP A 576 30.72 -2.06 -20.40
CA ASP A 576 30.17 -3.11 -21.27
C ASP A 576 28.94 -2.61 -22.01
N ASN A 577 28.62 -3.24 -23.17
CA ASN A 577 27.36 -3.04 -23.89
C ASN A 577 26.94 -4.34 -24.59
N ASP A 578 25.65 -4.43 -24.93
CA ASP A 578 25.05 -5.59 -25.63
C ASP A 578 24.89 -5.37 -27.15
N GLY A 579 25.60 -4.38 -27.68
CA GLY A 579 25.47 -3.90 -29.05
C GLY A 579 24.74 -2.55 -29.14
N ASN A 580 24.10 -2.09 -28.05
CA ASN A 580 23.59 -0.74 -27.89
C ASN A 580 24.64 0.08 -27.13
N VAL A 581 25.43 0.83 -27.90
CA VAL A 581 26.62 1.51 -27.40
C VAL A 581 26.29 2.69 -26.48
N GLU A 582 27.25 3.08 -25.67
CA GLU A 582 27.16 4.15 -24.66
C GLU A 582 26.72 5.50 -25.22
N ALA A 583 27.04 5.81 -26.46
CA ALA A 583 26.59 7.04 -27.13
C ALA A 583 25.05 7.18 -27.14
N GLY A 584 24.32 6.07 -27.25
CA GLY A 584 22.86 6.05 -27.20
C GLY A 584 22.25 6.40 -25.85
N ALA A 585 23.07 6.59 -24.80
CA ALA A 585 22.60 7.08 -23.51
C ALA A 585 22.53 8.63 -23.42
N VAL A 586 23.21 9.34 -24.35
CA VAL A 586 23.41 10.78 -24.26
C VAL A 586 23.17 11.53 -25.60
N ASP A 587 22.72 10.84 -26.65
CA ASP A 587 22.48 11.42 -27.97
C ASP A 587 21.12 12.11 -28.11
N LEU A 588 20.33 12.08 -27.05
CA LEU A 588 18.99 12.68 -26.97
C LEU A 588 17.95 12.08 -27.95
N ASP A 589 18.22 10.92 -28.52
CA ASP A 589 17.28 10.20 -29.38
C ASP A 589 16.57 9.10 -28.59
N ILE A 590 15.25 9.20 -28.44
CA ILE A 590 14.43 8.22 -27.74
C ILE A 590 14.44 6.83 -28.41
N ASN A 591 14.83 6.72 -29.67
CA ASN A 591 14.89 5.45 -30.40
C ASN A 591 16.22 4.74 -30.23
N THR A 592 17.19 5.38 -29.61
CA THR A 592 18.49 4.81 -29.25
C THR A 592 18.56 4.54 -27.77
N ARG A 593 19.49 3.69 -27.35
CA ARG A 593 19.72 3.38 -25.94
C ARG A 593 21.14 2.83 -25.75
N TRP A 594 21.61 2.92 -24.51
CA TRP A 594 22.68 2.05 -24.03
C TRP A 594 22.07 0.92 -23.19
N SER A 595 22.56 -0.30 -23.36
CA SER A 595 22.23 -1.44 -22.53
C SER A 595 23.38 -2.45 -22.49
N SER A 596 23.41 -3.28 -21.43
CA SER A 596 24.42 -4.31 -21.24
C SER A 596 23.81 -5.60 -20.72
N TYR A 597 24.54 -6.72 -20.87
CA TYR A 597 24.07 -8.04 -20.40
C TYR A 597 24.19 -8.26 -18.89
N GLY A 598 24.84 -7.38 -18.17
CA GLY A 598 25.10 -7.55 -16.75
C GLY A 598 25.26 -6.23 -16.00
N LYS A 599 25.84 -6.35 -14.80
CA LYS A 599 26.15 -5.16 -14.00
C LYS A 599 27.25 -4.36 -14.66
N SER A 600 26.93 -3.16 -15.13
CA SER A 600 27.82 -2.30 -15.88
C SER A 600 27.80 -0.89 -15.33
N THR A 601 28.84 -0.13 -15.64
CA THR A 601 29.01 1.25 -15.24
C THR A 601 29.00 2.13 -16.50
N LEU A 602 28.21 3.20 -16.48
CA LEU A 602 28.26 4.28 -17.45
C LEU A 602 28.93 5.47 -16.79
N THR A 603 29.98 5.99 -17.40
CA THR A 603 30.69 7.17 -16.94
C THR A 603 30.42 8.34 -17.89
N LEU A 604 29.95 9.45 -17.35
CA LEU A 604 29.73 10.69 -18.09
C LEU A 604 30.81 11.71 -17.70
N ASP A 605 31.56 12.16 -18.67
CA ASP A 605 32.54 13.23 -18.50
C ASP A 605 31.90 14.55 -18.95
N LEU A 606 31.87 15.54 -18.07
CA LEU A 606 31.33 16.87 -18.33
C LEU A 606 32.37 17.87 -18.82
N GLY A 607 33.62 17.42 -19.06
CA GLY A 607 34.73 18.22 -19.56
C GLY A 607 35.38 19.16 -18.55
N GLU A 608 34.64 19.53 -17.51
CA GLU A 608 35.12 20.36 -16.39
C GLU A 608 34.26 20.10 -15.14
N GLU A 609 34.72 20.55 -13.99
CA GLU A 609 33.99 20.45 -12.74
C GLU A 609 32.68 21.26 -12.80
N LYS A 610 31.55 20.63 -12.60
CA LYS A 610 30.20 21.21 -12.65
C LYS A 610 29.40 20.89 -11.39
N ASP A 611 28.56 21.81 -10.97
CA ASP A 611 27.54 21.56 -9.98
C ASP A 611 26.38 20.80 -10.62
N VAL A 612 26.21 19.53 -10.27
CA VAL A 612 25.13 18.65 -10.75
C VAL A 612 24.03 18.59 -9.73
N SER A 613 22.84 19.12 -10.04
CA SER A 613 21.68 19.12 -9.15
C SER A 613 20.77 17.89 -9.33
N GLY A 614 20.94 17.13 -10.40
CA GLY A 614 20.14 15.92 -10.66
C GLY A 614 20.60 15.19 -11.91
N VAL A 615 20.17 13.93 -12.01
CA VAL A 615 20.35 13.09 -13.20
C VAL A 615 19.00 12.54 -13.59
N ALA A 616 18.58 12.76 -14.83
CA ALA A 616 17.37 12.16 -15.38
C ALA A 616 17.77 10.94 -16.23
N ILE A 617 17.16 9.81 -15.93
CA ILE A 617 17.40 8.55 -16.66
C ILE A 617 16.06 8.13 -17.30
N ALA A 618 16.03 8.07 -18.63
CA ALA A 618 14.93 7.45 -19.34
C ALA A 618 15.19 5.93 -19.40
N MET A 619 14.28 5.15 -18.86
CA MET A 619 14.34 3.69 -18.93
C MET A 619 13.45 3.19 -20.06
N TRP A 620 13.98 2.21 -20.78
CA TRP A 620 13.30 1.54 -21.91
C TRP A 620 12.46 0.38 -21.41
#